data_cf2a9939f6562cebc33e19141e7ceeb1
#
_entry.id   cf2a9939f6562cebc33e19141e7ceeb1
#
_cell.length_a   1.000
_cell.length_b   1.000
_cell.length_c   1.000
_cell.angle_alpha   90.00
_cell.angle_beta   90.00
_cell.angle_gamma   90.00
#
_symmetry.space_group_name_H-M   'P 1'
#
loop_
_entity.id
_entity.type
_entity.pdbx_description
1 polymer ?
#
loop_
_entity_poly.entity_id
_entity_poly.type
_entity_poly.pdbx_seq_one_letter_code
_entity_poly.pdbx_strand_id
1 'polypeptide(L)'
;MNEVDKSLKGSDHRFGVFGGRYVPETLMPALEKLETAYEEIRGDEEFKKRLELFYRDYVGRPSPLYRARRLEKFLGAGPIYLKREDLNHTGAHKINNTLGQALLAQRMGKKRIIAETGAGQHGVATATACALFNMQCVVYMGELDIERQALNVYRMKLLGAEVRPVNSGTRTLKDATNEAIRDWVTNVDSSHYIIGSVVGPDPFPRMVRDFQSIIGIEARYQIIEKPVSYTHLTLTTSDLV
;
A
#
# COMPACT_ATOMS: atom_id res chain seq x y z
N MET A 1 -6.65 20.92 18.38
CA MET A 1 -5.87 19.71 18.04
C MET A 1 -6.14 18.71 19.15
N ASN A 2 -7.02 17.73 18.87
CA ASN A 2 -7.49 16.77 19.88
C ASN A 2 -6.35 15.80 20.27
N GLU A 3 -6.42 15.23 21.49
CA GLU A 3 -5.43 14.25 22.00
C GLU A 3 -5.20 13.05 21.06
N VAL A 4 -6.21 12.67 20.28
CA VAL A 4 -6.12 11.64 19.23
C VAL A 4 -5.10 12.02 18.15
N ASP A 5 -4.97 13.30 17.82
CA ASP A 5 -4.02 13.78 16.77
C ASP A 5 -2.56 13.76 17.27
N LYS A 6 -2.34 13.83 18.59
CA LYS A 6 -0.99 13.69 19.19
C LYS A 6 -0.55 12.23 19.29
N SER A 7 -1.48 11.29 19.49
CA SER A 7 -1.16 9.85 19.57
C SER A 7 -0.82 9.25 18.21
N LEU A 8 -1.31 9.86 17.12
CA LEU A 8 -1.01 9.45 15.74
C LEU A 8 0.33 9.99 15.22
N LYS A 9 0.90 11.01 15.87
CA LYS A 9 2.24 11.53 15.56
C LYS A 9 3.33 10.73 16.28
N GLY A 10 3.26 9.40 16.25
CA GLY A 10 4.18 8.53 16.95
C GLY A 10 5.64 8.94 16.82
N SER A 11 6.19 9.52 17.89
CA SER A 11 7.61 9.85 18.01
C SER A 11 8.49 8.63 18.32
N ASP A 12 7.87 7.46 18.60
CA ASP A 12 8.58 6.28 19.13
C ASP A 12 8.27 4.98 18.39
N HIS A 13 8.16 5.01 17.05
CA HIS A 13 7.87 3.79 16.25
C HIS A 13 6.55 3.09 16.62
N ARG A 14 5.63 3.80 17.27
CA ARG A 14 4.38 3.26 17.83
C ARG A 14 3.17 4.11 17.50
N PHE A 15 2.01 3.46 17.48
CA PHE A 15 0.68 4.04 17.38
C PHE A 15 -0.06 3.75 18.71
N GLY A 16 0.21 4.55 19.73
CA GLY A 16 -0.23 4.26 21.09
C GLY A 16 0.41 2.98 21.61
N VAL A 17 -0.39 1.98 21.96
CA VAL A 17 0.07 0.66 22.43
C VAL A 17 0.53 -0.29 21.31
N PHE A 18 0.25 0.05 20.05
CA PHE A 18 0.56 -0.78 18.88
C PHE A 18 1.85 -0.34 18.18
N GLY A 19 2.43 -1.25 17.39
CA GLY A 19 3.64 -0.97 16.59
C GLY A 19 4.92 -1.36 17.29
N GLY A 20 6.05 -0.81 16.83
CA GLY A 20 7.40 -1.15 17.27
C GLY A 20 8.16 -2.02 16.27
N ARG A 21 9.34 -2.52 16.67
CA ARG A 21 10.24 -3.33 15.83
C ARG A 21 10.50 -4.68 16.47
N TYR A 22 9.56 -5.60 16.35
CA TYR A 22 9.69 -6.97 16.86
C TYR A 22 10.21 -7.87 15.74
N VAL A 23 11.51 -7.80 15.48
CA VAL A 23 12.20 -8.53 14.41
C VAL A 23 13.51 -9.12 14.93
N PRO A 24 14.09 -10.12 14.24
CA PRO A 24 15.45 -10.58 14.53
C PRO A 24 16.46 -9.42 14.45
N GLU A 25 17.47 -9.43 15.31
CA GLU A 25 18.52 -8.40 15.36
C GLU A 25 19.20 -8.18 14.01
N THR A 26 19.32 -9.23 13.20
CA THR A 26 19.89 -9.17 11.84
C THR A 26 19.13 -8.26 10.88
N LEU A 27 17.86 -7.95 11.15
CA LEU A 27 17.04 -7.02 10.36
C LEU A 27 17.13 -5.56 10.83
N MET A 28 17.61 -5.32 12.05
CA MET A 28 17.63 -3.96 12.61
C MET A 28 18.39 -2.95 11.71
N PRO A 29 19.60 -3.27 11.20
CA PRO A 29 20.33 -2.33 10.33
C PRO A 29 19.57 -2.01 9.02
N ALA A 30 18.81 -2.98 8.49
CA ALA A 30 18.01 -2.76 7.29
C ALA A 30 16.82 -1.83 7.54
N LEU A 31 16.15 -2.01 8.69
CA LEU A 31 15.05 -1.14 9.11
C LEU A 31 15.54 0.28 9.42
N GLU A 32 16.71 0.43 10.04
CA GLU A 32 17.31 1.75 10.30
C GLU A 32 17.66 2.48 9.02
N LYS A 33 18.27 1.79 8.04
CA LYS A 33 18.52 2.35 6.70
C LYS A 33 17.22 2.75 6.00
N LEU A 34 16.19 1.91 6.10
CA LEU A 34 14.88 2.20 5.52
C LEU A 34 14.22 3.41 6.17
N GLU A 35 14.28 3.48 7.50
CA GLU A 35 13.75 4.63 8.24
C GLU A 35 14.45 5.92 7.86
N THR A 36 15.78 5.92 7.84
CA THR A 36 16.58 7.09 7.45
C THR A 36 16.16 7.57 6.06
N ALA A 37 16.12 6.67 5.07
CA ALA A 37 15.70 7.00 3.71
C ALA A 37 14.23 7.50 3.64
N TYR A 38 13.35 6.93 4.47
CA TYR A 38 11.95 7.36 4.54
C TYR A 38 11.80 8.75 5.16
N GLU A 39 12.52 9.05 6.25
CA GLU A 39 12.49 10.39 6.87
C GLU A 39 13.08 11.47 5.93
N GLU A 40 14.10 11.13 5.16
CA GLU A 40 14.65 12.03 4.13
C GLU A 40 13.60 12.39 3.08
N ILE A 41 12.86 11.41 2.53
CA ILE A 41 11.87 11.69 1.47
C ILE A 41 10.66 12.48 1.99
N ARG A 42 10.34 12.40 3.27
CA ARG A 42 9.25 13.19 3.88
C ARG A 42 9.49 14.68 3.78
N GLY A 43 10.77 15.12 3.85
CA GLY A 43 11.20 16.51 3.68
C GLY A 43 11.54 16.90 2.23
N ASP A 44 11.62 15.95 1.31
CA ASP A 44 12.14 16.17 -0.04
C ASP A 44 11.02 16.57 -1.01
N GLU A 45 11.04 17.83 -1.42
CA GLU A 45 10.05 18.38 -2.36
C GLU A 45 10.20 17.82 -3.79
N GLU A 46 11.38 17.38 -4.20
CA GLU A 46 11.57 16.74 -5.50
C GLU A 46 10.93 15.36 -5.53
N PHE A 47 11.12 14.57 -4.46
CA PHE A 47 10.44 13.27 -4.32
C PHE A 47 8.91 13.43 -4.33
N LYS A 48 8.39 14.38 -3.57
CA LYS A 48 6.94 14.66 -3.53
C LYS A 48 6.39 15.03 -4.90
N LYS A 49 7.02 15.98 -5.59
CA LYS A 49 6.62 16.40 -6.94
C LYS A 49 6.64 15.22 -7.93
N ARG A 50 7.67 14.38 -7.86
CA ARG A 50 7.76 13.19 -8.71
C ARG A 50 6.65 12.19 -8.42
N LEU A 51 6.34 11.94 -7.15
CA LEU A 51 5.23 11.06 -6.75
C LEU A 51 3.88 11.64 -7.17
N GLU A 52 3.66 12.95 -7.03
CA GLU A 52 2.45 13.64 -7.49
C GLU A 52 2.26 13.54 -9.00
N LEU A 53 3.34 13.65 -9.80
CA LEU A 53 3.30 13.41 -11.24
C LEU A 53 2.80 12.00 -11.55
N PHE A 54 3.33 10.97 -10.88
CA PHE A 54 2.85 9.60 -11.07
C PHE A 54 1.41 9.42 -10.62
N TYR A 55 1.01 10.03 -9.52
CA TYR A 55 -0.38 9.98 -9.08
C TYR A 55 -1.32 10.60 -10.11
N ARG A 56 -0.98 11.74 -10.68
CA ARG A 56 -1.79 12.43 -11.68
C ARG A 56 -1.78 11.70 -13.03
N ASP A 57 -0.60 11.45 -13.58
CA ASP A 57 -0.44 11.08 -14.99
C ASP A 57 -0.47 9.55 -15.21
N TYR A 58 -0.17 8.76 -14.18
CA TYR A 58 -0.13 7.31 -14.30
C TYR A 58 -1.24 6.61 -13.53
N VAL A 59 -1.56 7.05 -12.32
CA VAL A 59 -2.64 6.47 -11.51
C VAL A 59 -4.01 7.01 -11.91
N GLY A 60 -4.08 8.26 -12.37
CA GLY A 60 -5.33 8.92 -12.73
C GLY A 60 -6.00 9.63 -11.53
N ARG A 61 -5.18 10.11 -10.58
CA ARG A 61 -5.70 10.86 -9.43
C ARG A 61 -5.94 12.34 -9.78
N PRO A 62 -6.86 13.04 -9.08
CA PRO A 62 -7.69 12.54 -7.98
C PRO A 62 -8.78 11.57 -8.44
N SER A 63 -8.98 10.46 -7.70
CA SER A 63 -10.08 9.56 -7.98
C SER A 63 -11.43 10.23 -7.67
N PRO A 64 -12.52 9.93 -8.44
CA PRO A 64 -13.80 10.59 -8.26
C PRO A 64 -14.44 10.32 -6.90
N LEU A 65 -15.17 11.31 -6.39
CA LEU A 65 -16.10 11.16 -5.28
C LEU A 65 -17.53 11.09 -5.85
N TYR A 66 -18.07 9.87 -5.96
CA TYR A 66 -19.35 9.56 -6.58
C TYR A 66 -20.49 9.49 -5.58
N ARG A 67 -21.61 10.21 -5.82
CA ARG A 67 -22.80 10.12 -5.00
C ARG A 67 -23.68 8.94 -5.42
N ALA A 68 -23.91 8.01 -4.50
CA ALA A 68 -24.63 6.75 -4.75
C ALA A 68 -26.15 6.91 -4.49
N ARG A 69 -26.86 7.75 -5.28
CA ARG A 69 -28.26 8.13 -5.09
C ARG A 69 -29.23 6.94 -5.00
N ARG A 70 -29.01 5.88 -5.76
CA ARG A 70 -29.84 4.69 -5.68
C ARG A 70 -29.69 3.95 -4.37
N LEU A 71 -28.46 3.89 -3.83
CA LEU A 71 -28.17 3.29 -2.54
C LEU A 71 -28.79 4.12 -1.41
N GLU A 72 -28.68 5.44 -1.47
CA GLU A 72 -29.36 6.36 -0.53
C GLU A 72 -30.87 6.07 -0.45
N LYS A 73 -31.51 6.00 -1.62
CA LYS A 73 -32.95 5.70 -1.70
C LYS A 73 -33.30 4.33 -1.17
N PHE A 74 -32.49 3.31 -1.47
CA PHE A 74 -32.71 1.94 -1.02
C PHE A 74 -32.59 1.80 0.50
N LEU A 75 -31.62 2.48 1.10
CA LEU A 75 -31.37 2.45 2.55
C LEU A 75 -32.21 3.47 3.35
N GLY A 76 -32.92 4.40 2.69
CA GLY A 76 -33.57 5.50 3.37
C GLY A 76 -32.59 6.42 4.13
N ALA A 77 -31.33 6.46 3.69
CA ALA A 77 -30.24 7.17 4.34
C ALA A 77 -30.01 8.56 3.74
N GLY A 78 -29.21 9.37 4.46
CA GLY A 78 -28.69 10.64 3.94
C GLY A 78 -27.69 10.43 2.78
N PRO A 79 -27.02 11.49 2.29
CA PRO A 79 -26.09 11.39 1.17
C PRO A 79 -24.98 10.38 1.40
N ILE A 80 -24.82 9.43 0.47
CA ILE A 80 -23.76 8.41 0.46
C ILE A 80 -22.81 8.70 -0.69
N TYR A 81 -21.54 8.89 -0.36
CA TYR A 81 -20.47 9.11 -1.33
C TYR A 81 -19.47 7.97 -1.33
N LEU A 82 -19.08 7.53 -2.52
CA LEU A 82 -18.06 6.52 -2.74
C LEU A 82 -16.80 7.19 -3.29
N LYS A 83 -15.68 7.06 -2.60
CA LYS A 83 -14.36 7.42 -3.11
C LYS A 83 -13.90 6.29 -4.03
N ARG A 84 -13.89 6.55 -5.33
CA ARG A 84 -13.77 5.55 -6.40
C ARG A 84 -12.31 5.14 -6.66
N GLU A 85 -11.67 4.50 -5.68
CA GLU A 85 -10.31 3.96 -5.82
C GLU A 85 -10.23 2.77 -6.81
N ASP A 86 -11.35 2.18 -7.15
CA ASP A 86 -11.49 1.18 -8.19
C ASP A 86 -11.26 1.73 -9.61
N LEU A 87 -11.30 3.04 -9.79
CA LEU A 87 -10.99 3.71 -11.05
C LEU A 87 -9.52 4.08 -11.21
N ASN A 88 -8.71 3.89 -10.21
CA ASN A 88 -7.27 4.04 -10.33
C ASN A 88 -6.69 3.02 -11.32
N HIS A 89 -5.55 3.35 -11.93
CA HIS A 89 -4.76 2.36 -12.65
C HIS A 89 -4.52 1.14 -11.76
N THR A 90 -4.63 -0.05 -12.29
CA THR A 90 -4.67 -1.37 -11.63
C THR A 90 -6.02 -1.79 -11.03
N GLY A 91 -6.99 -0.87 -10.86
CA GLY A 91 -8.33 -1.15 -10.38
C GLY A 91 -8.50 -1.20 -8.87
N ALA A 92 -7.54 -0.64 -8.11
CA ALA A 92 -7.60 -0.57 -6.64
C ALA A 92 -6.69 0.51 -6.05
N HIS A 93 -6.85 0.77 -4.75
CA HIS A 93 -6.05 1.75 -3.99
C HIS A 93 -4.58 1.33 -3.78
N LYS A 94 -4.23 0.06 -3.97
CA LYS A 94 -2.88 -0.46 -3.66
C LYS A 94 -1.76 0.24 -4.44
N ILE A 95 -2.05 0.74 -5.63
CA ILE A 95 -1.07 1.45 -6.47
C ILE A 95 -0.50 2.70 -5.80
N ASN A 96 -1.27 3.39 -4.95
CA ASN A 96 -0.79 4.57 -4.24
C ASN A 96 0.43 4.25 -3.38
N ASN A 97 0.30 3.22 -2.57
CA ASN A 97 1.36 2.76 -1.67
C ASN A 97 2.54 2.13 -2.44
N THR A 98 2.25 1.29 -3.42
CA THR A 98 3.32 0.58 -4.15
C THR A 98 4.20 1.52 -4.97
N LEU A 99 3.64 2.58 -5.56
CA LEU A 99 4.43 3.61 -6.23
C LEU A 99 5.34 4.37 -5.26
N GLY A 100 4.81 4.78 -4.11
CA GLY A 100 5.61 5.47 -3.10
C GLY A 100 6.78 4.62 -2.60
N GLN A 101 6.52 3.36 -2.24
CA GLN A 101 7.55 2.45 -1.77
C GLN A 101 8.55 2.06 -2.88
N ALA A 102 8.10 1.84 -4.13
CA ALA A 102 8.99 1.53 -5.25
C ALA A 102 9.90 2.73 -5.58
N LEU A 103 9.38 3.95 -5.52
CA LEU A 103 10.16 5.16 -5.71
C LEU A 103 11.23 5.33 -4.62
N LEU A 104 10.87 5.05 -3.36
CA LEU A 104 11.82 5.02 -2.25
C LEU A 104 12.88 3.94 -2.45
N ALA A 105 12.49 2.73 -2.84
CA ALA A 105 13.42 1.64 -3.12
C ALA A 105 14.41 2.01 -4.24
N GLN A 106 13.94 2.68 -5.29
CA GLN A 106 14.79 3.19 -6.37
C GLN A 106 15.82 4.19 -5.84
N ARG A 107 15.40 5.13 -4.97
CA ARG A 107 16.31 6.09 -4.33
C ARG A 107 17.36 5.42 -3.45
N MET A 108 16.97 4.32 -2.77
CA MET A 108 17.89 3.49 -1.99
C MET A 108 18.82 2.62 -2.84
N GLY A 109 18.76 2.69 -4.18
CA GLY A 109 19.56 1.88 -5.09
C GLY A 109 19.13 0.41 -5.18
N LYS A 110 17.96 0.04 -4.67
CA LYS A 110 17.44 -1.32 -4.74
C LYS A 110 16.98 -1.63 -6.16
N LYS A 111 17.30 -2.83 -6.64
CA LYS A 111 16.96 -3.29 -8.00
C LYS A 111 15.91 -4.41 -8.01
N ARG A 112 15.68 -5.02 -6.86
CA ARG A 112 14.76 -6.14 -6.71
C ARG A 112 13.70 -5.81 -5.65
N ILE A 113 12.46 -6.07 -6.00
CA ILE A 113 11.31 -5.88 -5.11
C ILE A 113 10.71 -7.24 -4.76
N ILE A 114 10.38 -7.40 -3.50
CA ILE A 114 9.65 -8.55 -2.96
C ILE A 114 8.32 -8.05 -2.44
N ALA A 115 7.24 -8.80 -2.69
CA ALA A 115 5.93 -8.54 -2.11
C ALA A 115 5.21 -9.85 -1.82
N GLU A 116 4.22 -9.79 -0.94
CA GLU A 116 3.21 -10.81 -0.73
C GLU A 116 1.87 -10.39 -1.32
N THR A 117 1.01 -11.36 -1.60
CA THR A 117 -0.38 -11.06 -1.96
C THR A 117 -1.30 -12.23 -1.67
N GLY A 118 -2.54 -11.95 -1.27
CA GLY A 118 -3.63 -12.93 -1.15
C GLY A 118 -4.63 -12.75 -2.29
N ALA A 119 -5.48 -11.72 -2.23
CA ALA A 119 -6.45 -11.41 -3.30
C ALA A 119 -5.81 -10.95 -4.64
N GLY A 120 -4.50 -10.80 -4.71
CA GLY A 120 -3.76 -10.46 -5.93
C GLY A 120 -3.62 -8.97 -6.21
N GLN A 121 -4.41 -8.10 -5.62
CA GLN A 121 -4.40 -6.66 -5.93
C GLN A 121 -3.08 -5.96 -5.55
N HIS A 122 -2.51 -6.33 -4.39
CA HIS A 122 -1.21 -5.80 -3.98
C HIS A 122 -0.09 -6.28 -4.92
N GLY A 123 -0.10 -7.56 -5.28
CA GLY A 123 0.86 -8.14 -6.22
C GLY A 123 0.80 -7.47 -7.60
N VAL A 124 -0.41 -7.25 -8.14
CA VAL A 124 -0.60 -6.56 -9.43
C VAL A 124 -0.08 -5.12 -9.35
N ALA A 125 -0.40 -4.39 -8.27
CA ALA A 125 0.07 -3.02 -8.09
C ALA A 125 1.60 -2.95 -7.95
N THR A 126 2.20 -3.90 -7.22
CA THR A 126 3.67 -4.00 -7.09
C THR A 126 4.33 -4.33 -8.42
N ALA A 127 3.81 -5.33 -9.15
CA ALA A 127 4.31 -5.68 -10.48
C ALA A 127 4.23 -4.50 -11.46
N THR A 128 3.14 -3.72 -11.39
CA THR A 128 2.95 -2.51 -12.20
C THR A 128 4.01 -1.44 -11.89
N ALA A 129 4.24 -1.16 -10.61
CA ALA A 129 5.27 -0.20 -10.20
C ALA A 129 6.68 -0.68 -10.58
N CYS A 130 6.96 -1.98 -10.45
CA CYS A 130 8.24 -2.56 -10.85
C CYS A 130 8.47 -2.48 -12.36
N ALA A 131 7.45 -2.76 -13.17
CA ALA A 131 7.53 -2.62 -14.62
C ALA A 131 7.80 -1.16 -15.03
N LEU A 132 7.13 -0.20 -14.38
CA LEU A 132 7.33 1.24 -14.61
C LEU A 132 8.76 1.69 -14.31
N PHE A 133 9.37 1.17 -13.23
CA PHE A 133 10.70 1.58 -12.77
C PHE A 133 11.83 0.64 -13.20
N ASN A 134 11.54 -0.33 -14.08
CA ASN A 134 12.50 -1.34 -14.55
C ASN A 134 13.20 -2.09 -13.40
N MET A 135 12.39 -2.57 -12.43
CA MET A 135 12.85 -3.32 -11.27
C MET A 135 12.45 -4.79 -11.39
N GLN A 136 13.28 -5.69 -10.90
CA GLN A 136 12.89 -7.09 -10.74
C GLN A 136 11.79 -7.21 -9.68
N CYS A 137 10.78 -8.03 -9.97
CA CYS A 137 9.63 -8.21 -9.08
C CYS A 137 9.41 -9.69 -8.76
N VAL A 138 9.39 -10.03 -7.48
CA VAL A 138 9.02 -11.34 -6.97
C VAL A 138 7.82 -11.21 -6.06
N VAL A 139 6.74 -11.91 -6.37
CA VAL A 139 5.50 -11.88 -5.60
C VAL A 139 5.23 -13.27 -5.02
N TYR A 140 5.21 -13.39 -3.71
CA TYR A 140 4.82 -14.60 -2.99
C TYR A 140 3.31 -14.65 -2.87
N MET A 141 2.72 -15.81 -3.19
CA MET A 141 1.28 -16.02 -3.13
C MET A 141 0.96 -17.45 -2.73
N GLY A 142 0.02 -17.63 -1.81
CA GLY A 142 -0.42 -18.97 -1.41
C GLY A 142 -1.01 -19.73 -2.59
N GLU A 143 -0.75 -21.03 -2.67
CA GLU A 143 -1.20 -21.87 -3.79
C GLU A 143 -2.72 -21.83 -3.97
N LEU A 144 -3.48 -21.86 -2.88
CA LEU A 144 -4.95 -21.73 -2.92
C LEU A 144 -5.40 -20.37 -3.44
N ASP A 145 -4.67 -19.31 -3.10
CA ASP A 145 -4.98 -17.97 -3.58
C ASP A 145 -4.62 -17.82 -5.07
N ILE A 146 -3.54 -18.47 -5.54
CA ILE A 146 -3.17 -18.53 -6.97
C ILE A 146 -4.31 -19.13 -7.81
N GLU A 147 -4.89 -20.23 -7.34
CA GLU A 147 -6.02 -20.88 -8.03
C GLU A 147 -7.25 -19.97 -8.09
N ARG A 148 -7.61 -19.34 -6.96
CA ARG A 148 -8.77 -18.45 -6.85
C ARG A 148 -8.61 -17.16 -7.66
N GLN A 149 -7.39 -16.67 -7.80
CA GLN A 149 -7.05 -15.35 -8.36
C GLN A 149 -6.25 -15.47 -9.67
N ALA A 150 -6.51 -16.49 -10.48
CA ALA A 150 -5.74 -16.78 -11.69
C ALA A 150 -5.60 -15.58 -12.64
N LEU A 151 -6.62 -14.70 -12.74
CA LEU A 151 -6.57 -13.51 -13.56
C LEU A 151 -5.52 -12.51 -13.03
N ASN A 152 -5.42 -12.31 -11.72
CA ASN A 152 -4.41 -11.42 -11.13
C ASN A 152 -3.01 -12.02 -11.28
N VAL A 153 -2.86 -13.33 -11.16
CA VAL A 153 -1.60 -14.03 -11.43
C VAL A 153 -1.16 -13.83 -12.88
N TYR A 154 -2.08 -13.95 -13.83
CA TYR A 154 -1.81 -13.66 -15.24
C TYR A 154 -1.33 -12.21 -15.46
N ARG A 155 -2.02 -11.24 -14.84
CA ARG A 155 -1.63 -9.82 -14.91
C ARG A 155 -0.23 -9.56 -14.37
N MET A 156 0.13 -10.15 -13.22
CA MET A 156 1.47 -10.03 -12.63
C MET A 156 2.53 -10.60 -13.57
N LYS A 157 2.31 -11.78 -14.14
CA LYS A 157 3.24 -12.40 -15.11
C LYS A 157 3.38 -11.59 -16.39
N LEU A 158 2.28 -11.04 -16.90
CA LEU A 158 2.31 -10.16 -18.09
C LEU A 158 3.16 -8.89 -17.86
N LEU A 159 3.16 -8.37 -16.61
CA LEU A 159 4.00 -7.24 -16.18
C LEU A 159 5.47 -7.63 -15.89
N GLY A 160 5.85 -8.89 -16.11
CA GLY A 160 7.21 -9.38 -15.89
C GLY A 160 7.53 -9.80 -14.46
N ALA A 161 6.55 -9.87 -13.57
CA ALA A 161 6.78 -10.35 -12.21
C ALA A 161 6.86 -11.88 -12.14
N GLU A 162 7.77 -12.38 -11.33
CA GLU A 162 7.84 -13.79 -10.92
C GLU A 162 6.84 -14.02 -9.80
N VAL A 163 5.83 -14.87 -10.02
CA VAL A 163 4.89 -15.28 -8.96
C VAL A 163 5.35 -16.61 -8.39
N ARG A 164 5.72 -16.61 -7.11
CA ARG A 164 6.19 -17.79 -6.37
C ARG A 164 5.07 -18.40 -5.55
N PRO A 165 4.66 -19.63 -5.84
CA PRO A 165 3.66 -20.33 -5.05
C PRO A 165 4.21 -20.71 -3.67
N VAL A 166 3.39 -20.57 -2.65
CA VAL A 166 3.69 -21.02 -1.28
C VAL A 166 2.76 -22.18 -0.92
N ASN A 167 3.36 -23.35 -0.76
CA ASN A 167 2.66 -24.61 -0.55
C ASN A 167 2.65 -25.05 0.93
N SER A 168 3.32 -24.31 1.81
CA SER A 168 3.40 -24.58 3.26
C SER A 168 2.21 -24.00 4.01
N GLY A 169 1.92 -24.51 5.18
CA GLY A 169 0.90 -24.01 6.10
C GLY A 169 -0.50 -24.07 5.53
N THR A 170 -1.23 -22.98 5.64
CA THR A 170 -2.59 -22.81 5.12
C THR A 170 -2.63 -22.51 3.61
N ARG A 171 -1.48 -22.30 2.98
CA ARG A 171 -1.32 -21.95 1.57
C ARG A 171 -2.07 -20.67 1.16
N THR A 172 -2.08 -19.68 2.08
CA THR A 172 -2.78 -18.41 1.93
C THR A 172 -1.84 -17.23 2.24
N LEU A 173 -2.37 -16.01 2.29
CA LEU A 173 -1.64 -14.77 2.52
C LEU A 173 -0.66 -14.83 3.70
N LYS A 174 -1.03 -15.45 4.82
CA LYS A 174 -0.16 -15.55 6.01
C LYS A 174 1.16 -16.25 5.67
N ASP A 175 1.09 -17.35 4.96
CA ASP A 175 2.28 -18.14 4.62
C ASP A 175 3.09 -17.43 3.53
N ALA A 176 2.41 -16.78 2.57
CA ALA A 176 3.04 -15.91 1.57
C ALA A 176 3.84 -14.77 2.23
N THR A 177 3.28 -14.13 3.25
CA THR A 177 3.97 -13.08 4.03
C THR A 177 5.22 -13.62 4.70
N ASN A 178 5.14 -14.79 5.32
CA ASN A 178 6.29 -15.41 5.97
C ASN A 178 7.43 -15.71 4.98
N GLU A 179 7.12 -16.25 3.80
CA GLU A 179 8.13 -16.54 2.77
C GLU A 179 8.71 -15.25 2.18
N ALA A 180 7.89 -14.22 1.94
CA ALA A 180 8.36 -12.92 1.47
C ALA A 180 9.34 -12.28 2.47
N ILE A 181 9.05 -12.36 3.77
CA ILE A 181 9.94 -11.86 4.83
C ILE A 181 11.24 -12.67 4.87
N ARG A 182 11.20 -14.00 4.75
CA ARG A 182 12.40 -14.84 4.71
C ARG A 182 13.31 -14.51 3.53
N ASP A 183 12.74 -14.33 2.34
CA ASP A 183 13.48 -13.89 1.16
C ASP A 183 14.11 -12.51 1.40
N TRP A 184 13.34 -11.58 1.95
CA TRP A 184 13.83 -10.23 2.22
C TRP A 184 15.00 -10.24 3.23
N VAL A 185 14.88 -10.97 4.33
CA VAL A 185 15.97 -11.12 5.33
C VAL A 185 17.26 -11.64 4.68
N THR A 186 17.12 -12.64 3.80
CA THR A 186 18.27 -13.26 3.12
C THR A 186 18.92 -12.32 2.09
N ASN A 187 18.15 -11.46 1.45
CA ASN A 187 18.58 -10.63 0.31
C ASN A 187 18.44 -9.14 0.60
N VAL A 188 18.54 -8.71 1.84
CA VAL A 188 18.23 -7.36 2.29
C VAL A 188 19.05 -6.27 1.61
N ASP A 189 20.30 -6.55 1.23
CA ASP A 189 21.18 -5.55 0.61
C ASP A 189 20.73 -5.18 -0.82
N SER A 190 20.25 -6.13 -1.58
CA SER A 190 19.83 -5.93 -2.98
C SER A 190 18.33 -5.72 -3.16
N SER A 191 17.53 -6.12 -2.17
CA SER A 191 16.08 -6.19 -2.26
C SER A 191 15.40 -5.20 -1.33
N HIS A 192 14.20 -4.77 -1.73
CA HIS A 192 13.27 -4.05 -0.86
C HIS A 192 11.94 -4.80 -0.79
N TYR A 193 11.40 -4.93 0.41
CA TYR A 193 10.10 -5.53 0.64
C TYR A 193 9.02 -4.45 0.62
N ILE A 194 8.09 -4.54 -0.33
CA ILE A 194 6.92 -3.65 -0.41
C ILE A 194 5.76 -4.30 0.30
N ILE A 195 5.37 -3.76 1.45
CA ILE A 195 4.24 -4.25 2.23
C ILE A 195 2.93 -3.58 1.82
N GLY A 196 1.85 -4.35 1.76
CA GLY A 196 0.57 -3.89 1.22
C GLY A 196 -0.41 -3.28 2.23
N SER A 197 -0.15 -3.41 3.53
CA SER A 197 -1.05 -3.00 4.61
C SER A 197 -0.30 -2.30 5.73
N VAL A 198 -1.05 -1.66 6.66
CA VAL A 198 -0.48 -0.99 7.86
C VAL A 198 -0.12 -2.04 8.91
N VAL A 199 0.84 -2.90 8.58
CA VAL A 199 1.33 -4.02 9.41
C VAL A 199 2.84 -4.11 9.31
N GLY A 200 3.46 -5.00 10.10
CA GLY A 200 4.91 -5.22 10.10
C GLY A 200 5.66 -4.28 11.03
N PRO A 201 7.01 -4.39 11.02
CA PRO A 201 7.87 -3.56 11.86
C PRO A 201 7.89 -2.10 11.35
N ASP A 202 8.06 -1.14 12.27
CA ASP A 202 8.34 0.23 11.87
C ASP A 202 9.63 0.30 11.03
N PRO A 203 9.68 1.11 9.91
CA PRO A 203 8.77 2.17 9.51
C PRO A 203 7.62 1.76 8.57
N PHE A 204 7.44 0.49 8.23
CA PHE A 204 6.42 0.08 7.25
C PHE A 204 5.01 0.60 7.53
N PRO A 205 4.46 0.50 8.77
CA PRO A 205 3.11 1.01 9.03
C PRO A 205 2.97 2.50 8.75
N ARG A 206 3.99 3.31 9.09
CA ARG A 206 4.00 4.76 8.82
C ARG A 206 4.05 5.04 7.33
N MET A 207 4.91 4.35 6.59
CA MET A 207 5.06 4.48 5.14
C MET A 207 3.74 4.18 4.43
N VAL A 208 3.12 3.04 4.73
CA VAL A 208 1.85 2.64 4.12
C VAL A 208 0.75 3.65 4.43
N ARG A 209 0.60 4.07 5.69
CA ARG A 209 -0.34 5.12 6.09
C ARG A 209 -0.13 6.39 5.27
N ASP A 210 1.09 6.88 5.20
CA ASP A 210 1.39 8.17 4.59
C ASP A 210 1.14 8.14 3.07
N PHE A 211 1.56 7.08 2.37
CA PHE A 211 1.27 6.94 0.94
C PHE A 211 -0.22 6.71 0.64
N GLN A 212 -0.98 6.09 1.56
CA GLN A 212 -2.42 5.91 1.39
C GLN A 212 -3.23 7.14 1.85
N SER A 213 -2.65 8.06 2.61
CA SER A 213 -3.35 9.23 3.14
C SER A 213 -3.91 10.16 2.05
N ILE A 214 -3.37 10.08 0.83
CA ILE A 214 -3.86 10.82 -0.34
C ILE A 214 -5.36 10.59 -0.59
N ILE A 215 -5.87 9.39 -0.30
CA ILE A 215 -7.29 9.04 -0.42
C ILE A 215 -8.15 9.96 0.46
N GLY A 216 -7.78 10.07 1.75
CA GLY A 216 -8.50 10.89 2.72
C GLY A 216 -8.34 12.38 2.46
N ILE A 217 -7.14 12.81 2.04
CA ILE A 217 -6.87 14.21 1.68
C ILE A 217 -7.79 14.64 0.54
N GLU A 218 -7.81 13.89 -0.56
CA GLU A 218 -8.69 14.18 -1.70
C GLU A 218 -10.17 14.10 -1.34
N ALA A 219 -10.59 13.06 -0.61
CA ALA A 219 -11.98 12.90 -0.19
C ALA A 219 -12.46 14.09 0.63
N ARG A 220 -11.60 14.61 1.53
CA ARG A 220 -11.92 15.81 2.32
C ARG A 220 -12.16 17.04 1.44
N TYR A 221 -11.26 17.33 0.49
CA TYR A 221 -11.43 18.48 -0.40
C TYR A 221 -12.68 18.32 -1.28
N GLN A 222 -12.82 17.15 -1.89
CA GLN A 222 -13.94 16.87 -2.79
C GLN A 222 -15.30 16.92 -2.10
N ILE A 223 -15.41 16.54 -0.83
CA ILE A 223 -16.68 16.61 -0.11
C ILE A 223 -17.01 18.02 0.39
N ILE A 224 -16.00 18.82 0.77
CA ILE A 224 -16.19 20.21 1.19
C ILE A 224 -16.73 21.05 0.03
N GLU A 225 -16.33 20.76 -1.19
CA GLU A 225 -16.84 21.42 -2.41
C GLU A 225 -18.28 21.02 -2.75
N LYS A 226 -18.82 19.97 -2.13
CA LYS A 226 -20.22 19.56 -2.34
C LYS A 226 -21.14 20.35 -1.42
N PRO A 227 -22.33 20.79 -1.90
CA PRO A 227 -23.31 21.49 -1.07
C PRO A 227 -24.04 20.51 -0.14
N VAL A 228 -23.32 19.98 0.87
CA VAL A 228 -23.86 19.00 1.83
C VAL A 228 -23.36 19.30 3.25
N SER A 229 -24.24 19.11 4.23
CA SER A 229 -23.87 19.13 5.64
C SER A 229 -23.23 17.79 6.04
N TYR A 230 -22.10 17.84 6.71
CA TYR A 230 -21.40 16.67 7.19
C TYR A 230 -22.06 16.05 8.39
N THR A 231 -22.06 14.70 8.45
CA THR A 231 -22.22 14.00 9.71
C THR A 231 -21.16 12.93 9.98
N HIS A 232 -20.77 12.13 9.01
CA HIS A 232 -19.77 11.07 9.22
C HIS A 232 -18.98 10.74 7.95
N LEU A 233 -17.66 10.44 8.08
CA LEU A 233 -16.82 9.83 7.07
C LEU A 233 -16.45 8.42 7.52
N THR A 234 -16.91 7.41 6.81
CA THR A 234 -16.50 6.01 7.05
C THR A 234 -15.53 5.58 5.98
N LEU A 235 -14.31 5.24 6.37
CA LEU A 235 -13.33 4.56 5.52
C LEU A 235 -13.57 3.06 5.67
N THR A 236 -14.00 2.42 4.59
CA THR A 236 -13.94 0.96 4.53
C THR A 236 -12.49 0.57 4.29
N THR A 237 -11.85 0.01 5.30
CA THR A 237 -10.57 -0.66 5.15
C THR A 237 -10.78 -1.99 4.44
N SER A 238 -9.88 -2.36 3.54
CA SER A 238 -9.91 -3.62 2.79
C SER A 238 -9.62 -4.87 3.65
N ASP A 239 -9.70 -4.75 4.95
CA ASP A 239 -9.35 -5.79 5.92
C ASP A 239 -10.55 -6.67 6.34
N LEU A 240 -11.67 -6.57 5.62
CA LEU A 240 -12.82 -7.45 5.76
C LEU A 240 -12.97 -8.37 4.54
N VAL A 241 -11.91 -9.10 4.20
CA VAL A 241 -12.02 -10.33 3.37
C VAL A 241 -11.04 -11.36 3.87
#